data_579f12a3681f3ba310afaba014d31690
#
_entry.id   579f12a3681f3ba310afaba014d31690
#
_cell.length_a   1.000
_cell.length_b   1.000
_cell.length_c   1.000
_cell.angle_alpha   90.00
_cell.angle_beta   90.00
_cell.angle_gamma   90.00
#
_symmetry.space_group_name_H-M   'P 1'
#
loop_
_entity.id
_entity.type
_entity.pdbx_description
1 polymer ?
#
loop_
_entity_poly.entity_id
_entity_poly.type
_entity_poly.pdbx_seq_one_letter_code
_entity_poly.pdbx_strand_id
1 'polypeptide(L)'
;MTKEDFDALVALVLASKRKPPEALFASGFSDWHARARLGHFLAMQEIGKTQEARELFCSVLDEDVDEGNSEDIEEKVFALQRLSEIEHAAKENEDALAHINLAIELAEETDYLYKFILRGELWAARWNILHAMGRAAEAEAECDERIAAYEDIPVKHNSYLYYGYRFKAQLAAERGVVLVA
;
A
#
# COMPACT_ATOMS: atom_id res chain seq x y z
N MET A 1 -10.50 -15.79 -11.01
CA MET A 1 -9.89 -16.86 -10.13
C MET A 1 -10.97 -17.80 -9.63
N THR A 2 -10.76 -19.11 -9.64
CA THR A 2 -11.67 -20.12 -9.07
C THR A 2 -11.24 -20.50 -7.64
N LYS A 3 -12.11 -21.26 -6.93
CA LYS A 3 -11.74 -21.80 -5.60
C LYS A 3 -10.55 -22.75 -5.70
N GLU A 4 -10.52 -23.58 -6.74
CA GLU A 4 -9.42 -24.54 -6.98
C GLU A 4 -8.09 -23.81 -7.22
N ASP A 5 -8.11 -22.69 -7.97
CA ASP A 5 -6.92 -21.84 -8.17
C ASP A 5 -6.46 -21.24 -6.85
N PHE A 6 -7.39 -20.73 -6.03
CA PHE A 6 -7.09 -20.19 -4.71
C PHE A 6 -6.43 -21.24 -3.81
N ASP A 7 -7.01 -22.44 -3.71
CA ASP A 7 -6.48 -23.52 -2.87
C ASP A 7 -5.06 -23.94 -3.33
N ALA A 8 -4.81 -23.97 -4.64
CA ALA A 8 -3.49 -24.27 -5.20
C ALA A 8 -2.46 -23.16 -4.86
N LEU A 9 -2.86 -21.88 -4.90
CA LEU A 9 -1.99 -20.78 -4.54
C LEU A 9 -1.71 -20.73 -3.03
N VAL A 10 -2.69 -21.06 -2.18
CA VAL A 10 -2.47 -21.24 -0.74
C VAL A 10 -1.42 -22.33 -0.49
N ALA A 11 -1.54 -23.47 -1.13
CA ALA A 11 -0.56 -24.56 -1.00
C ALA A 11 0.85 -24.11 -1.42
N LEU A 12 0.98 -23.32 -2.50
CA LEU A 12 2.24 -22.74 -2.94
C LEU A 12 2.85 -21.82 -1.86
N VAL A 13 2.05 -20.93 -1.28
CA VAL A 13 2.48 -19.98 -0.25
C VAL A 13 2.91 -20.71 1.03
N LEU A 14 2.14 -21.70 1.47
CA LEU A 14 2.47 -22.52 2.64
C LEU A 14 3.77 -23.34 2.47
N ALA A 15 4.08 -23.75 1.23
CA ALA A 15 5.33 -24.43 0.90
C ALA A 15 6.53 -23.47 0.74
N SER A 16 6.29 -22.16 0.73
CA SER A 16 7.34 -21.15 0.56
C SER A 16 8.29 -21.06 1.78
N LYS A 17 9.40 -20.36 1.62
CA LYS A 17 10.33 -20.08 2.73
C LYS A 17 9.70 -19.22 3.85
N ARG A 18 8.65 -18.44 3.55
CA ARG A 18 7.94 -17.60 4.53
C ARG A 18 7.10 -18.39 5.51
N LYS A 19 6.57 -19.55 5.09
CA LYS A 19 5.77 -20.45 5.91
C LYS A 19 4.74 -19.71 6.80
N PRO A 20 3.82 -18.95 6.22
CA PRO A 20 2.80 -18.25 7.00
C PRO A 20 1.94 -19.27 7.77
N PRO A 21 1.29 -18.86 8.87
CA PRO A 21 0.33 -19.70 9.56
C PRO A 21 -0.81 -20.11 8.62
N GLU A 22 -1.13 -21.41 8.55
CA GLU A 22 -2.25 -21.93 7.72
C GLU A 22 -3.60 -21.30 8.12
N ALA A 23 -3.76 -20.95 9.39
CA ALA A 23 -4.94 -20.30 9.91
C ALA A 23 -5.32 -18.99 9.20
N LEU A 24 -4.35 -18.31 8.56
CA LEU A 24 -4.61 -17.09 7.78
C LEU A 24 -5.52 -17.32 6.57
N PHE A 25 -5.62 -18.56 6.09
CA PHE A 25 -6.39 -18.95 4.91
C PHE A 25 -7.52 -19.91 5.21
N ALA A 26 -7.75 -20.22 6.51
CA ALA A 26 -8.69 -21.25 6.94
C ALA A 26 -10.15 -20.96 6.56
N SER A 27 -10.53 -19.68 6.46
CA SER A 27 -11.86 -19.24 6.01
C SER A 27 -12.11 -19.45 4.51
N GLY A 28 -11.05 -19.64 3.73
CA GLY A 28 -11.10 -20.03 2.32
C GLY A 28 -11.46 -18.90 1.36
N PHE A 29 -11.74 -19.28 0.10
CA PHE A 29 -11.94 -18.35 -1.02
C PHE A 29 -13.13 -17.39 -0.84
N SER A 30 -14.16 -17.77 -0.11
CA SER A 30 -15.34 -16.92 0.12
C SER A 30 -15.07 -15.73 1.05
N ASP A 31 -14.02 -15.81 1.87
CA ASP A 31 -13.63 -14.75 2.77
C ASP A 31 -12.66 -13.77 2.08
N TRP A 32 -13.05 -12.50 2.03
CA TRP A 32 -12.23 -11.50 1.37
C TRP A 32 -10.90 -11.22 2.11
N HIS A 33 -10.84 -11.37 3.43
CA HIS A 33 -9.59 -11.27 4.18
C HIS A 33 -8.59 -12.36 3.77
N ALA A 34 -9.06 -13.60 3.61
CA ALA A 34 -8.20 -14.68 3.14
C ALA A 34 -7.67 -14.39 1.73
N ARG A 35 -8.50 -13.79 0.83
CA ARG A 35 -8.07 -13.37 -0.50
C ARG A 35 -7.04 -12.25 -0.45
N ALA A 36 -7.27 -11.21 0.36
CA ALA A 36 -6.34 -10.09 0.53
C ALA A 36 -4.97 -10.57 1.07
N ARG A 37 -4.97 -11.39 2.11
CA ARG A 37 -3.77 -12.00 2.70
C ARG A 37 -3.00 -12.86 1.71
N LEU A 38 -3.71 -13.70 0.96
CA LEU A 38 -3.08 -14.51 -0.09
C LEU A 38 -2.41 -13.63 -1.14
N GLY A 39 -3.11 -12.59 -1.62
CA GLY A 39 -2.57 -11.59 -2.54
C GLY A 39 -1.28 -10.95 -2.02
N HIS A 40 -1.24 -10.60 -0.75
CA HIS A 40 -0.05 -10.03 -0.12
C HIS A 40 1.16 -10.98 -0.19
N PHE A 41 1.00 -12.27 0.15
CA PHE A 41 2.09 -13.23 0.06
C PHE A 41 2.53 -13.49 -1.37
N LEU A 42 1.58 -13.56 -2.32
CA LEU A 42 1.88 -13.78 -3.75
C LEU A 42 2.64 -12.61 -4.38
N ALA A 43 2.37 -11.38 -3.94
CA ALA A 43 3.07 -10.18 -4.42
C ALA A 43 4.53 -10.09 -3.93
N MET A 44 4.91 -10.86 -2.89
CA MET A 44 6.28 -10.85 -2.41
C MET A 44 7.27 -11.33 -3.47
N GLN A 45 8.43 -10.66 -3.58
CA GLN A 45 9.44 -10.92 -4.59
C GLN A 45 9.89 -12.40 -4.63
N GLU A 46 9.94 -13.06 -3.47
CA GLU A 46 10.37 -14.47 -3.37
C GLU A 46 9.36 -15.45 -4.02
N ILE A 47 8.08 -15.05 -4.14
CA ILE A 47 7.01 -15.84 -4.76
C ILE A 47 6.76 -15.37 -6.18
N GLY A 48 6.70 -14.05 -6.38
CA GLY A 48 6.69 -13.40 -7.69
C GLY A 48 5.42 -13.67 -8.51
N LYS A 49 4.28 -13.95 -7.84
CA LYS A 49 2.98 -14.21 -8.46
C LYS A 49 2.15 -12.92 -8.53
N THR A 50 2.73 -11.89 -9.17
CA THR A 50 2.18 -10.53 -9.17
C THR A 50 0.82 -10.44 -9.87
N GLN A 51 0.61 -11.19 -10.95
CA GLN A 51 -0.66 -11.16 -11.67
C GLN A 51 -1.79 -11.80 -10.85
N GLU A 52 -1.51 -12.94 -10.23
CA GLU A 52 -2.47 -13.61 -9.36
C GLU A 52 -2.76 -12.78 -8.10
N ALA A 53 -1.75 -12.09 -7.57
CA ALA A 53 -1.94 -11.12 -6.47
C ALA A 53 -2.86 -9.98 -6.89
N ARG A 54 -2.66 -9.40 -8.08
CA ARG A 54 -3.52 -8.34 -8.63
C ARG A 54 -4.96 -8.79 -8.73
N GLU A 55 -5.22 -9.98 -9.28
CA GLU A 55 -6.58 -10.53 -9.39
C GLU A 55 -7.27 -10.66 -8.03
N LEU A 56 -6.53 -11.09 -6.99
CA LEU A 56 -7.06 -11.19 -5.64
C LEU A 56 -7.36 -9.81 -5.06
N PHE A 57 -6.47 -8.83 -5.19
CA PHE A 57 -6.72 -7.48 -4.70
C PHE A 57 -7.90 -6.81 -5.43
N CYS A 58 -8.01 -6.97 -6.75
CA CYS A 58 -9.19 -6.50 -7.48
C CYS A 58 -10.49 -7.16 -6.97
N SER A 59 -10.44 -8.44 -6.58
CA SER A 59 -11.62 -9.16 -6.09
C SER A 59 -12.13 -8.68 -4.73
N VAL A 60 -11.37 -7.84 -4.03
CA VAL A 60 -11.76 -7.31 -2.71
C VAL A 60 -12.09 -5.81 -2.74
N LEU A 61 -12.07 -5.17 -3.91
CA LEU A 61 -12.34 -3.72 -4.01
C LEU A 61 -13.75 -3.35 -3.57
N ASP A 62 -14.73 -4.16 -3.95
CA ASP A 62 -16.16 -3.91 -3.68
C ASP A 62 -16.62 -4.52 -2.34
N GLU A 63 -15.72 -5.11 -1.56
CA GLU A 63 -16.09 -5.68 -0.27
C GLU A 63 -16.31 -4.56 0.76
N ASP A 64 -17.37 -4.68 1.53
CA ASP A 64 -17.69 -3.74 2.60
C ASP A 64 -16.67 -3.85 3.75
N VAL A 65 -16.33 -2.71 4.33
CA VAL A 65 -15.44 -2.60 5.48
C VAL A 65 -16.26 -2.20 6.70
N ASP A 66 -16.16 -2.95 7.77
CA ASP A 66 -16.68 -2.51 9.07
C ASP A 66 -15.70 -1.47 9.67
N GLU A 67 -16.07 -0.19 9.64
CA GLU A 67 -15.26 0.90 10.18
C GLU A 67 -14.97 0.75 11.69
N GLY A 68 -15.76 -0.02 12.41
CA GLY A 68 -15.52 -0.39 13.79
C GLY A 68 -14.49 -1.52 13.96
N ASN A 69 -14.13 -2.21 12.87
CA ASN A 69 -13.20 -3.32 12.87
C ASN A 69 -11.83 -2.89 12.30
N SER A 70 -10.85 -2.72 13.18
CA SER A 70 -9.50 -2.33 12.76
C SER A 70 -8.82 -3.34 11.82
N GLU A 71 -9.20 -4.63 11.87
CA GLU A 71 -8.67 -5.66 10.97
C GLU A 71 -9.19 -5.47 9.54
N ASP A 72 -10.48 -5.16 9.38
CA ASP A 72 -11.07 -4.87 8.08
C ASP A 72 -10.39 -3.68 7.42
N ILE A 73 -10.22 -2.59 8.18
CA ILE A 73 -9.55 -1.38 7.70
C ILE A 73 -8.12 -1.69 7.28
N GLU A 74 -7.37 -2.40 8.12
CA GLU A 74 -5.97 -2.74 7.86
C GLU A 74 -5.82 -3.57 6.58
N GLU A 75 -6.58 -4.65 6.45
CA GLU A 75 -6.52 -5.52 5.27
C GLU A 75 -6.93 -4.79 3.99
N LYS A 76 -7.94 -3.92 4.06
CA LYS A 76 -8.40 -3.14 2.90
C LYS A 76 -7.37 -2.09 2.49
N VAL A 77 -6.82 -1.33 3.44
CA VAL A 77 -5.77 -0.35 3.17
C VAL A 77 -4.54 -1.01 2.55
N PHE A 78 -4.11 -2.16 3.10
CA PHE A 78 -2.99 -2.91 2.53
C PHE A 78 -3.29 -3.45 1.14
N ALA A 79 -4.48 -3.98 0.88
CA ALA A 79 -4.85 -4.48 -0.43
C ALA A 79 -4.82 -3.36 -1.48
N LEU A 80 -5.39 -2.19 -1.17
CA LEU A 80 -5.39 -1.01 -2.04
C LEU A 80 -3.98 -0.48 -2.30
N GLN A 81 -3.13 -0.40 -1.26
CA GLN A 81 -1.75 0.02 -1.40
C GLN A 81 -0.97 -0.93 -2.31
N ARG A 82 -1.08 -2.24 -2.09
CA ARG A 82 -0.36 -3.24 -2.91
C ARG A 82 -0.84 -3.27 -4.36
N LEU A 83 -2.14 -3.11 -4.57
CA LEU A 83 -2.69 -2.99 -5.93
C LEU A 83 -2.11 -1.76 -6.64
N SER A 84 -2.11 -0.61 -5.97
CA SER A 84 -1.51 0.62 -6.49
C SER A 84 -0.01 0.46 -6.83
N GLU A 85 0.76 -0.22 -5.99
CA GLU A 85 2.18 -0.50 -6.26
C GLU A 85 2.38 -1.38 -7.51
N ILE A 86 1.54 -2.41 -7.69
CA ILE A 86 1.56 -3.29 -8.87
C ILE A 86 1.23 -2.50 -10.14
N GLU A 87 0.19 -1.67 -10.11
CA GLU A 87 -0.25 -0.85 -11.23
C GLU A 87 0.78 0.23 -11.57
N HIS A 88 1.36 0.88 -10.56
CA HIS A 88 2.44 1.84 -10.79
C HIS A 88 3.67 1.18 -11.46
N ALA A 89 4.06 -0.01 -11.01
CA ALA A 89 5.14 -0.77 -11.65
C ALA A 89 4.80 -1.17 -13.10
N ALA A 90 3.52 -1.41 -13.40
CA ALA A 90 3.02 -1.64 -14.75
C ALA A 90 2.84 -0.36 -15.59
N LYS A 91 3.09 0.84 -15.01
CA LYS A 91 2.86 2.17 -15.60
C LYS A 91 1.38 2.53 -15.84
N GLU A 92 0.50 1.87 -15.14
CA GLU A 92 -0.94 2.14 -15.09
C GLU A 92 -1.20 3.20 -14.00
N ASN A 93 -0.59 4.39 -14.16
CA ASN A 93 -0.48 5.37 -13.08
C ASN A 93 -1.82 6.02 -12.68
N GLU A 94 -2.79 6.11 -13.60
CA GLU A 94 -4.13 6.64 -13.27
C GLU A 94 -4.88 5.68 -12.32
N ASP A 95 -4.85 4.37 -12.59
CA ASP A 95 -5.47 3.36 -11.74
C ASP A 95 -4.72 3.29 -10.39
N ALA A 96 -3.38 3.29 -10.43
CA ALA A 96 -2.55 3.34 -9.24
C ALA A 96 -2.87 4.56 -8.35
N LEU A 97 -3.07 5.73 -8.96
CA LEU A 97 -3.43 6.95 -8.23
C LEU A 97 -4.83 6.85 -7.62
N ALA A 98 -5.78 6.28 -8.34
CA ALA A 98 -7.13 6.06 -7.82
C ALA A 98 -7.11 5.15 -6.58
N HIS A 99 -6.43 4.00 -6.65
CA HIS A 99 -6.38 3.05 -5.55
C HIS A 99 -5.60 3.56 -4.33
N ILE A 100 -4.48 4.29 -4.54
CA ILE A 100 -3.76 4.87 -3.40
C ILE A 100 -4.56 5.98 -2.72
N ASN A 101 -5.37 6.73 -3.46
CA ASN A 101 -6.25 7.74 -2.88
C ASN A 101 -7.32 7.10 -1.99
N LEU A 102 -7.95 6.01 -2.44
CA LEU A 102 -8.90 5.25 -1.62
C LEU A 102 -8.25 4.70 -0.35
N ALA A 103 -7.01 4.21 -0.44
CA ALA A 103 -6.27 3.75 0.74
C ALA A 103 -6.00 4.89 1.74
N ILE A 104 -5.64 6.07 1.26
CA ILE A 104 -5.41 7.27 2.08
C ILE A 104 -6.72 7.71 2.74
N GLU A 105 -7.80 7.84 1.97
CA GLU A 105 -9.13 8.23 2.46
C GLU A 105 -9.58 7.30 3.59
N LEU A 106 -9.59 5.99 3.37
CA LEU A 106 -9.96 5.01 4.37
C LEU A 106 -9.07 5.08 5.63
N ALA A 107 -7.75 5.24 5.46
CA ALA A 107 -6.81 5.34 6.58
C ALA A 107 -6.93 6.66 7.36
N GLU A 108 -7.39 7.76 6.74
CA GLU A 108 -7.55 9.06 7.38
C GLU A 108 -8.91 9.24 8.07
N GLU A 109 -9.96 8.64 7.55
CA GLU A 109 -11.31 8.68 8.11
C GLU A 109 -11.47 7.79 9.34
N THR A 110 -10.61 6.78 9.48
CA THR A 110 -10.71 5.81 10.57
C THR A 110 -9.68 6.05 11.66
N ASP A 111 -9.99 5.64 12.89
CA ASP A 111 -9.08 5.75 14.05
C ASP A 111 -8.07 4.58 14.08
N TYR A 112 -7.40 4.40 12.96
CA TYR A 112 -6.48 3.31 12.70
C TYR A 112 -5.22 3.38 13.58
N LEU A 113 -4.92 2.28 14.30
CA LEU A 113 -3.82 2.22 15.28
C LEU A 113 -2.44 2.54 14.69
N TYR A 114 -2.19 2.17 13.46
CA TYR A 114 -0.91 2.37 12.76
C TYR A 114 -0.86 3.66 11.92
N LYS A 115 -1.82 4.56 12.13
CA LYS A 115 -1.96 5.79 11.32
C LYS A 115 -0.67 6.61 11.16
N PHE A 116 0.16 6.68 12.20
CA PHE A 116 1.41 7.43 12.15
C PHE A 116 2.55 6.71 11.42
N ILE A 117 2.49 5.39 11.26
CA ILE A 117 3.52 4.60 10.57
C ILE A 117 3.16 4.44 9.10
N LEU A 118 1.94 3.99 8.81
CA LEU A 118 1.52 3.64 7.45
C LEU A 118 1.06 4.84 6.62
N ARG A 119 0.44 5.86 7.22
CA ARG A 119 -0.03 7.02 6.46
C ARG A 119 1.08 7.74 5.71
N GLY A 120 2.24 7.92 6.32
CA GLY A 120 3.39 8.51 5.63
C GLY A 120 3.85 7.69 4.42
N GLU A 121 3.75 6.35 4.50
CA GLU A 121 4.07 5.44 3.40
C GLU A 121 3.06 5.56 2.25
N LEU A 122 1.76 5.62 2.56
CA LEU A 122 0.70 5.83 1.57
C LEU A 122 0.89 7.15 0.82
N TRP A 123 1.15 8.23 1.53
CA TRP A 123 1.44 9.53 0.92
C TRP A 123 2.70 9.50 0.06
N ALA A 124 3.75 8.82 0.49
CA ALA A 124 4.95 8.65 -0.33
C ALA A 124 4.66 7.88 -1.63
N ALA A 125 3.84 6.84 -1.59
CA ALA A 125 3.40 6.13 -2.78
C ALA A 125 2.65 7.08 -3.74
N ARG A 126 1.70 7.86 -3.23
CA ARG A 126 0.97 8.87 -4.02
C ARG A 126 1.91 9.89 -4.66
N TRP A 127 2.86 10.46 -3.92
CA TRP A 127 3.81 11.44 -4.48
C TRP A 127 4.67 10.84 -5.59
N ASN A 128 5.13 9.60 -5.43
CA ASN A 128 5.90 8.91 -6.47
C ASN A 128 5.07 8.66 -7.74
N ILE A 129 3.79 8.32 -7.60
CA ILE A 129 2.87 8.13 -8.73
C ILE A 129 2.66 9.48 -9.45
N LEU A 130 2.34 10.55 -8.72
CA LEU A 130 2.18 11.90 -9.26
C LEU A 130 3.46 12.35 -10.00
N HIS A 131 4.63 12.11 -9.42
CA HIS A 131 5.91 12.42 -10.03
C HIS A 131 6.10 11.65 -11.36
N ALA A 132 5.79 10.36 -11.39
CA ALA A 132 5.87 9.53 -12.60
C ALA A 132 4.88 9.98 -13.71
N MET A 133 3.76 10.62 -13.32
CA MET A 133 2.78 11.23 -14.23
C MET A 133 3.23 12.62 -14.73
N GLY A 134 4.40 13.12 -14.35
CA GLY A 134 4.87 14.47 -14.69
C GLY A 134 4.26 15.58 -13.81
N ARG A 135 3.54 15.25 -12.74
CA ARG A 135 2.90 16.15 -11.78
C ARG A 135 3.80 16.43 -10.56
N ALA A 136 5.11 16.55 -10.79
CA ALA A 136 6.10 16.69 -9.72
C ALA A 136 5.87 17.92 -8.83
N ALA A 137 5.41 19.04 -9.39
CA ALA A 137 5.14 20.25 -8.62
C ALA A 137 3.97 20.07 -7.64
N GLU A 138 2.96 19.30 -8.01
CA GLU A 138 1.83 18.95 -7.17
C GLU A 138 2.28 18.02 -6.03
N ALA A 139 3.03 16.96 -6.36
CA ALA A 139 3.58 16.04 -5.37
C ALA A 139 4.48 16.77 -4.35
N GLU A 140 5.29 17.72 -4.79
CA GLU A 140 6.18 18.52 -3.93
C GLU A 140 5.37 19.44 -3.01
N ALA A 141 4.32 20.10 -3.52
CA ALA A 141 3.46 20.96 -2.72
C ALA A 141 2.71 20.18 -1.63
N GLU A 142 2.13 19.02 -1.97
CA GLU A 142 1.48 18.14 -0.99
C GLU A 142 2.48 17.62 0.06
N CYS A 143 3.71 17.27 -0.36
CA CYS A 143 4.74 16.82 0.55
C CYS A 143 5.14 17.92 1.55
N ASP A 144 5.32 19.16 1.07
CA ASP A 144 5.65 20.31 1.93
C ASP A 144 4.53 20.61 2.94
N GLU A 145 3.28 20.55 2.51
CA GLU A 145 2.13 20.71 3.38
C GLU A 145 2.10 19.66 4.50
N ARG A 146 2.36 18.39 4.15
CA ARG A 146 2.37 17.31 5.13
C ARG A 146 3.57 17.40 6.09
N ILE A 147 4.75 17.78 5.62
CA ILE A 147 5.89 18.04 6.50
C ILE A 147 5.53 19.15 7.50
N ALA A 148 5.04 20.29 7.02
CA ALA A 148 4.67 21.42 7.88
C ALA A 148 3.60 21.06 8.92
N ALA A 149 2.60 20.24 8.54
CA ALA A 149 1.54 19.82 9.45
C ALA A 149 2.04 18.89 10.58
N TYR A 150 3.13 18.15 10.36
CA TYR A 150 3.60 17.12 11.30
C TYR A 150 4.97 17.41 11.93
N GLU A 151 5.65 18.51 11.54
CA GLU A 151 7.00 18.85 12.01
C GLU A 151 7.04 19.09 13.53
N ASP A 152 6.03 19.73 14.06
CA ASP A 152 5.93 20.07 15.49
C ASP A 152 5.26 18.97 16.34
N ILE A 153 4.82 17.86 15.74
CA ILE A 153 4.17 16.79 16.49
C ILE A 153 5.23 15.87 17.10
N PRO A 154 5.32 15.79 18.44
CA PRO A 154 6.37 15.00 19.13
C PRO A 154 6.04 13.49 19.09
N VAL A 155 6.04 12.89 17.91
CA VAL A 155 5.83 11.46 17.71
C VAL A 155 7.17 10.79 17.48
N LYS A 156 7.48 9.74 18.26
CA LYS A 156 8.77 9.03 18.21
C LYS A 156 9.12 8.44 16.84
N HIS A 157 8.09 8.11 16.03
CA HIS A 157 8.23 7.56 14.70
C HIS A 157 7.28 8.29 13.75
N ASN A 158 7.63 9.50 13.38
CA ASN A 158 6.84 10.30 12.46
C ASN A 158 7.13 9.87 11.01
N SER A 159 6.30 8.99 10.47
CA SER A 159 6.47 8.47 9.11
C SER A 159 6.28 9.57 8.04
N TYR A 160 5.45 10.59 8.31
CA TYR A 160 5.28 11.71 7.38
C TYR A 160 6.59 12.47 7.16
N LEU A 161 7.34 12.76 8.23
CA LEU A 161 8.63 13.43 8.13
C LEU A 161 9.66 12.54 7.43
N TYR A 162 9.72 11.25 7.81
CA TYR A 162 10.67 10.32 7.19
C TYR A 162 10.46 10.21 5.68
N TYR A 163 9.25 9.91 5.26
CA TYR A 163 8.94 9.72 3.84
C TYR A 163 8.92 11.05 3.08
N GLY A 164 8.49 12.14 3.69
CA GLY A 164 8.49 13.46 3.11
C GLY A 164 9.91 13.93 2.78
N TYR A 165 10.83 13.89 3.75
CA TYR A 165 12.22 14.27 3.49
C TYR A 165 12.93 13.32 2.53
N ARG A 166 12.61 12.03 2.54
CA ARG A 166 13.12 11.07 1.55
C ARG A 166 12.67 11.43 0.14
N PHE A 167 11.41 11.77 -0.06
CA PHE A 167 10.89 12.21 -1.36
C PHE A 167 11.56 13.51 -1.83
N LYS A 168 11.70 14.51 -0.95
CA LYS A 168 12.42 15.75 -1.26
C LYS A 168 13.88 15.51 -1.63
N ALA A 169 14.56 14.61 -0.95
CA ALA A 169 15.93 14.23 -1.27
C ALA A 169 16.03 13.59 -2.67
N GLN A 170 15.06 12.75 -3.04
CA GLN A 170 14.98 12.19 -4.40
C GLN A 170 14.84 13.30 -5.44
N LEU A 171 13.89 14.23 -5.28
CA LEU A 171 13.69 15.35 -6.21
C LEU A 171 14.94 16.23 -6.34
N ALA A 172 15.62 16.51 -5.21
CA ALA A 172 16.86 17.28 -5.21
C ALA A 172 17.98 16.57 -5.99
N ALA A 173 18.12 15.25 -5.83
CA ALA A 173 19.09 14.45 -6.57
C ALA A 173 18.81 14.46 -8.09
N GLU A 174 17.56 14.36 -8.50
CA GLU A 174 17.16 14.42 -9.91
C GLU A 174 17.43 15.81 -10.53
N ARG A 175 17.31 16.89 -9.75
CA ARG A 175 17.63 18.27 -10.16
C ARG A 175 19.13 18.57 -10.11
N GLY A 176 19.98 17.63 -9.69
CA GLY A 176 21.43 17.83 -9.54
C GLY A 176 21.81 18.74 -8.37
N VAL A 177 20.91 18.92 -7.40
CA VAL A 177 21.18 19.71 -6.19
C VAL A 177 21.86 18.81 -5.17
N VAL A 178 23.12 19.13 -4.82
CA VAL A 178 23.83 18.45 -3.71
C VAL A 178 23.27 19.01 -2.41
N LEU A 179 22.49 18.21 -1.67
CA LEU A 179 22.11 18.55 -0.30
C LEU A 179 23.37 18.45 0.56
N VAL A 180 23.95 19.60 0.92
CA VAL A 180 25.00 19.66 1.93
C VAL A 180 24.32 19.49 3.29
N ALA A 181 24.64 18.39 3.99
CA ALA A 181 24.16 18.10 5.33
C ALA A 181 24.78 19.04 6.39
#